data_6e2af1bf4750fae01d7b6453014640c7
#
_entry.id   6e2af1bf4750fae01d7b6453014640c7
#
_cell.length_a   1.000
_cell.length_b   1.000
_cell.length_c   1.000
_cell.angle_alpha   90.00
_cell.angle_beta   90.00
_cell.angle_gamma   90.00
#
_symmetry.space_group_name_H-M   'P 1'
#
loop_
_entity.id
_entity.type
_entity.pdbx_description
1 polymer ?
#
loop_
_entity_poly.entity_id
_entity_poly.type
_entity_poly.pdbx_seq_one_letter_code
_entity_poly.pdbx_strand_id
1 'polypeptide(L)'
;CSSDLLLLGLEAFFIGGYTEPDVQQAARAFTGWSIRRGFDAPVNNNPNGPNTDPAMSIEIPPNTPDNSRPATRHDYGDKTIFGVTQNFNGDDIVDLILNHEPQRTHAARMLGKKLFEHFAYEDPEESVVEHMTAVTLRHNFNVKLILRDLFLNTKEFYSERAMQALVKWPVHYIVSTTRLLQATILTRGLNGGGRGQAQQTTLDAMGMALLNPPDVFGWP
;
A
#
# COMPACT_ATOMS: atom_id res chain seq x y z
N CYS A 1 14.31 -8.31 -8.80
CA CYS A 1 13.55 -7.02 -8.81
C CYS A 1 12.03 -7.19 -8.74
N SER A 2 11.39 -8.15 -9.42
CA SER A 2 9.93 -8.36 -9.29
C SER A 2 9.56 -9.15 -8.04
N SER A 3 10.39 -10.10 -7.65
CA SER A 3 10.20 -10.92 -6.45
C SER A 3 10.24 -10.11 -5.16
N ASP A 4 11.10 -9.12 -5.08
CA ASP A 4 11.30 -8.33 -3.86
C ASP A 4 10.10 -7.38 -3.59
N LEU A 5 9.50 -6.82 -4.64
CA LEU A 5 8.28 -5.99 -4.51
C LEU A 5 7.07 -6.84 -4.09
N LEU A 6 7.04 -8.09 -4.53
CA LEU A 6 5.99 -9.05 -4.19
C LEU A 6 6.14 -9.59 -2.78
N LEU A 7 7.37 -9.91 -2.36
CA LEU A 7 7.71 -10.23 -0.99
C LEU A 7 7.23 -9.14 -0.04
N LEU A 8 7.55 -7.88 -0.34
CA LEU A 8 7.14 -6.72 0.42
C LEU A 8 5.61 -6.54 0.48
N GLY A 9 4.93 -6.76 -0.65
CA GLY A 9 3.47 -6.72 -0.69
C GLY A 9 2.84 -7.83 0.16
N LEU A 10 3.36 -9.05 0.08
CA LEU A 10 2.86 -10.20 0.83
C LEU A 10 3.23 -10.11 2.32
N GLU A 11 4.46 -9.74 2.68
CA GLU A 11 4.85 -9.54 4.09
C GLU A 11 4.06 -8.39 4.73
N ALA A 12 3.81 -7.31 4.01
CA ALA A 12 2.98 -6.22 4.50
C ALA A 12 1.51 -6.60 4.65
N PHE A 13 1.02 -7.59 3.88
CA PHE A 13 -0.38 -8.01 3.88
C PHE A 13 -0.65 -9.31 4.68
N PHE A 14 0.38 -10.06 5.08
CA PHE A 14 0.20 -11.42 5.64
C PHE A 14 0.98 -11.65 6.94
N ILE A 15 0.54 -11.04 8.02
CA ILE A 15 1.02 -11.43 9.35
C ILE A 15 0.35 -12.76 9.74
N GLY A 16 1.04 -13.85 9.48
CA GLY A 16 0.66 -15.21 9.89
C GLY A 16 -0.20 -15.96 8.86
N GLY A 17 0.27 -17.13 8.47
CA GLY A 17 -0.49 -18.07 7.63
C GLY A 17 0.07 -18.35 6.23
N TYR A 18 1.25 -17.81 5.90
CA TYR A 18 1.99 -18.17 4.69
C TYR A 18 3.36 -18.78 5.01
N THR A 19 3.90 -19.50 4.07
CA THR A 19 5.25 -20.06 4.13
C THR A 19 6.12 -19.47 3.01
N GLU A 20 7.44 -19.57 3.14
CA GLU A 20 8.37 -19.18 2.08
C GLU A 20 8.04 -19.81 0.71
N PRO A 21 7.70 -21.12 0.61
CA PRO A 21 7.20 -21.69 -0.63
C PRO A 21 5.98 -20.99 -1.21
N ASP A 22 5.00 -20.54 -0.39
CA ASP A 22 3.82 -19.82 -0.87
C ASP A 22 4.21 -18.50 -1.56
N VAL A 23 5.16 -17.78 -0.98
CA VAL A 23 5.71 -16.53 -1.56
C VAL A 23 6.38 -16.80 -2.92
N GLN A 24 7.19 -17.84 -3.00
CA GLN A 24 7.87 -18.21 -4.25
C GLN A 24 6.87 -18.59 -5.35
N GLN A 25 5.83 -19.35 -5.01
CA GLN A 25 4.78 -19.73 -5.94
C GLN A 25 3.90 -18.54 -6.34
N ALA A 26 3.58 -17.65 -5.41
CA ALA A 26 2.88 -16.40 -5.70
C ALA A 26 3.71 -15.51 -6.64
N ALA A 27 5.03 -15.39 -6.44
CA ALA A 27 5.91 -14.67 -7.35
C ALA A 27 5.85 -15.22 -8.78
N ARG A 28 5.74 -16.54 -8.96
CA ARG A 28 5.52 -17.17 -10.27
C ARG A 28 4.17 -16.78 -10.89
N ALA A 29 3.12 -16.64 -10.07
CA ALA A 29 1.79 -16.24 -10.55
C ALA A 29 1.75 -14.80 -11.07
N PHE A 30 2.57 -13.92 -10.52
CA PHE A 30 2.67 -12.53 -10.98
C PHE A 30 3.72 -12.30 -12.09
N THR A 31 4.38 -13.34 -12.56
CA THR A 31 5.30 -13.20 -13.70
C THR A 31 4.57 -12.69 -14.93
N GLY A 32 5.24 -11.89 -15.76
CA GLY A 32 4.66 -11.32 -16.98
C GLY A 32 3.80 -10.06 -16.76
N TRP A 33 3.47 -9.71 -15.52
CA TRP A 33 2.85 -8.41 -15.24
C TRP A 33 3.83 -7.29 -15.55
N SER A 34 3.39 -6.31 -16.30
CA SER A 34 4.22 -5.18 -16.69
C SER A 34 3.45 -3.87 -16.65
N ILE A 35 4.19 -2.79 -16.45
CA ILE A 35 3.64 -1.44 -16.59
C ILE A 35 3.90 -1.01 -18.04
N ARG A 36 2.84 -0.90 -18.82
CA ARG A 36 2.91 -0.27 -20.12
C ARG A 36 3.04 1.24 -19.92
N ARG A 37 4.23 1.76 -20.09
CA ARG A 37 4.40 3.20 -20.27
C ARG A 37 3.97 3.50 -21.69
N GLY A 38 3.09 4.48 -21.87
CA GLY A 38 2.57 4.84 -23.17
C GLY A 38 3.57 5.45 -24.16
N PHE A 39 4.84 5.05 -24.07
CA PHE A 39 5.91 5.48 -24.99
C PHE A 39 5.83 4.84 -26.38
N ASP A 40 4.94 3.87 -26.60
CA ASP A 40 4.75 3.24 -27.91
C ASP A 40 3.68 3.95 -28.76
N ALA A 41 2.98 4.94 -28.24
CA ALA A 41 2.25 5.87 -29.10
C ALA A 41 3.27 6.84 -29.73
N PRO A 42 3.17 7.13 -31.05
CA PRO A 42 4.02 8.12 -31.68
C PRO A 42 3.90 9.41 -30.88
N VAL A 43 5.03 9.83 -30.27
CA VAL A 43 5.11 11.08 -29.52
C VAL A 43 4.68 12.17 -30.49
N ASN A 44 3.47 12.71 -30.29
CA ASN A 44 3.07 13.88 -31.05
C ASN A 44 3.91 15.04 -30.52
N ASN A 45 5.07 15.28 -31.16
CA ASN A 45 6.00 16.34 -30.85
C ASN A 45 5.41 17.75 -31.17
N ASN A 46 4.11 17.88 -31.05
CA ASN A 46 3.46 19.18 -31.13
C ASN A 46 3.57 19.90 -29.76
N PRO A 47 4.46 20.87 -29.60
CA PRO A 47 4.67 21.56 -28.34
C PRO A 47 3.44 22.34 -27.86
N ASN A 48 2.42 22.50 -28.71
CA ASN A 48 1.17 23.21 -28.44
C ASN A 48 -0.06 22.29 -28.44
N GLY A 49 0.13 20.97 -28.56
CA GLY A 49 -0.98 20.00 -28.45
C GLY A 49 -1.32 19.68 -27.02
N PRO A 50 -2.55 19.19 -26.74
CA PRO A 50 -2.87 18.67 -25.42
C PRO A 50 -1.89 17.55 -25.08
N ASN A 51 -1.29 17.63 -23.88
CA ASN A 51 -0.39 16.59 -23.37
C ASN A 51 -1.22 15.30 -23.16
N THR A 52 -1.27 14.49 -24.19
CA THR A 52 -1.85 13.15 -24.12
C THR A 52 -0.75 12.20 -23.67
N ASP A 53 -0.31 12.35 -22.41
CA ASP A 53 0.43 11.29 -21.75
C ASP A 53 -0.51 10.07 -21.69
N PRO A 54 -0.21 9.00 -22.44
CA PRO A 54 -1.02 7.81 -22.35
C PRO A 54 -0.93 7.31 -20.92
N ALA A 55 -2.09 7.15 -20.31
CA ALA A 55 -2.22 6.69 -18.94
C ALA A 55 -1.36 5.42 -18.75
N MET A 56 -0.56 5.40 -17.68
CA MET A 56 0.13 4.19 -17.26
C MET A 56 -0.93 3.10 -17.06
N SER A 57 -0.81 2.02 -17.80
CA SER A 57 -1.68 0.84 -17.65
C SER A 57 -0.87 -0.35 -17.17
N ILE A 58 -1.48 -1.15 -16.31
CA ILE A 58 -0.94 -2.45 -15.93
C ILE A 58 -1.36 -3.43 -17.02
N GLU A 59 -0.39 -4.08 -17.66
CA GLU A 59 -0.64 -5.16 -18.59
C GLU A 59 -0.58 -6.48 -17.83
N ILE A 60 -1.73 -7.17 -17.78
CA ILE A 60 -1.89 -8.47 -17.13
C ILE A 60 -1.84 -9.53 -18.22
N PRO A 61 -0.98 -10.55 -18.12
CA PRO A 61 -0.95 -11.64 -19.08
C PRO A 61 -2.26 -12.43 -19.04
N PRO A 62 -2.75 -12.96 -20.19
CA PRO A 62 -3.91 -13.83 -20.20
C PRO A 62 -3.64 -15.14 -19.44
N ASN A 63 -4.69 -15.78 -18.93
CA ASN A 63 -4.58 -17.05 -18.18
C ASN A 63 -4.15 -18.24 -19.05
N THR A 64 -4.13 -18.09 -20.36
CA THR A 64 -3.70 -19.12 -21.30
C THR A 64 -2.60 -18.58 -22.21
N PRO A 65 -1.64 -19.42 -22.62
CA PRO A 65 -0.61 -19.02 -23.55
C PRO A 65 -1.23 -18.44 -24.85
N ASP A 66 -0.93 -17.19 -25.11
CA ASP A 66 -1.29 -16.55 -26.37
C ASP A 66 -0.09 -16.60 -27.31
N ASN A 67 -0.14 -17.49 -28.29
CA ASN A 67 0.90 -17.66 -29.31
C ASN A 67 1.04 -16.45 -30.22
N SER A 68 0.10 -15.51 -30.20
CA SER A 68 0.19 -14.26 -30.98
C SER A 68 1.10 -13.21 -30.30
N ARG A 69 1.46 -13.41 -29.02
CA ARG A 69 2.33 -12.53 -28.25
C ARG A 69 3.56 -13.29 -27.75
N PRO A 70 4.66 -13.34 -28.51
CA PRO A 70 5.83 -14.14 -28.17
C PRO A 70 6.61 -13.66 -26.92
N ALA A 71 6.13 -12.68 -26.20
CA ALA A 71 6.85 -12.04 -25.11
C ALA A 71 6.17 -12.11 -23.73
N THR A 72 5.13 -12.89 -23.52
CA THR A 72 4.59 -13.05 -22.18
C THR A 72 5.53 -13.95 -21.39
N ARG A 73 6.33 -13.36 -20.51
CA ARG A 73 7.20 -14.07 -19.56
C ARG A 73 6.40 -14.68 -18.41
N HIS A 74 5.10 -14.96 -18.62
CA HIS A 74 4.25 -15.55 -17.60
C HIS A 74 4.54 -17.05 -17.45
N ASP A 75 4.60 -17.50 -16.22
CA ASP A 75 4.74 -18.92 -15.88
C ASP A 75 3.34 -19.57 -15.82
N TYR A 76 3.01 -20.36 -16.86
CA TYR A 76 1.73 -21.07 -16.98
C TYR A 76 1.73 -22.45 -16.29
N GLY A 77 2.80 -22.81 -15.60
CA GLY A 77 2.85 -24.07 -14.83
C GLY A 77 1.96 -24.02 -13.60
N ASP A 78 1.58 -25.20 -13.09
CA ASP A 78 0.87 -25.31 -11.84
C ASP A 78 1.70 -24.75 -10.69
N LYS A 79 1.01 -24.12 -9.74
CA LYS A 79 1.57 -23.50 -8.54
C LYS A 79 0.79 -23.97 -7.34
N THR A 80 1.48 -24.30 -6.24
CA THR A 80 0.84 -24.69 -4.98
C THR A 80 0.95 -23.53 -3.99
N ILE A 81 -0.18 -22.95 -3.60
CA ILE A 81 -0.26 -21.80 -2.70
C ILE A 81 -1.31 -22.11 -1.65
N PHE A 82 -0.96 -21.95 -0.37
CA PHE A 82 -1.82 -22.29 0.76
C PHE A 82 -2.42 -23.71 0.68
N GLY A 83 -1.64 -24.67 0.15
CA GLY A 83 -2.08 -26.04 -0.03
C GLY A 83 -3.00 -26.31 -1.22
N VAL A 84 -3.36 -25.29 -2.00
CA VAL A 84 -4.15 -25.44 -3.23
C VAL A 84 -3.22 -25.44 -4.43
N THR A 85 -3.39 -26.42 -5.33
CA THR A 85 -2.57 -26.55 -6.54
C THR A 85 -3.43 -26.28 -7.77
N GLN A 86 -3.06 -25.27 -8.54
CA GLN A 86 -3.64 -24.96 -9.85
C GLN A 86 -2.74 -24.00 -10.63
N ASN A 87 -3.10 -23.71 -11.88
CA ASN A 87 -2.44 -22.69 -12.68
C ASN A 87 -2.91 -21.30 -12.25
N PHE A 88 -2.40 -20.83 -11.11
CA PHE A 88 -2.70 -19.49 -10.60
C PHE A 88 -2.07 -18.38 -11.46
N ASN A 89 -2.82 -17.31 -11.69
CA ASN A 89 -2.33 -16.00 -12.09
C ASN A 89 -2.37 -15.02 -10.91
N GLY A 90 -1.95 -13.78 -11.12
CA GLY A 90 -1.93 -12.78 -10.05
C GLY A 90 -3.32 -12.41 -9.50
N ASP A 91 -4.36 -12.36 -10.36
CA ASP A 91 -5.73 -12.07 -9.92
C ASP A 91 -6.28 -13.20 -9.05
N ASP A 92 -5.99 -14.46 -9.41
CA ASP A 92 -6.39 -15.63 -8.61
C ASP A 92 -5.75 -15.60 -7.21
N ILE A 93 -4.51 -15.10 -7.08
CA ILE A 93 -3.85 -14.93 -5.78
C ILE A 93 -4.58 -13.90 -4.93
N VAL A 94 -4.94 -12.77 -5.52
CA VAL A 94 -5.71 -11.73 -4.80
C VAL A 94 -7.06 -12.28 -4.36
N ASP A 95 -7.74 -13.03 -5.24
CA ASP A 95 -9.02 -13.69 -4.91
C ASP A 95 -8.85 -14.70 -3.77
N LEU A 96 -7.82 -15.54 -3.84
CA LEU A 96 -7.51 -16.54 -2.80
C LEU A 96 -7.32 -15.89 -1.42
N ILE A 97 -6.66 -14.74 -1.38
CA ILE A 97 -6.40 -13.99 -0.16
C ILE A 97 -7.66 -13.34 0.42
N LEU A 98 -8.47 -12.73 -0.43
CA LEU A 98 -9.59 -11.91 0.02
C LEU A 98 -10.88 -12.69 0.21
N ASN A 99 -11.03 -13.84 -0.44
CA ASN A 99 -12.28 -14.58 -0.50
C ASN A 99 -12.22 -15.99 0.07
N HIS A 100 -11.03 -16.54 0.37
CA HIS A 100 -10.88 -17.89 0.91
C HIS A 100 -10.35 -17.89 2.34
N GLU A 101 -10.92 -18.73 3.19
CA GLU A 101 -10.43 -18.92 4.55
C GLU A 101 -9.24 -19.91 4.57
N PRO A 102 -8.28 -19.73 5.51
CA PRO A 102 -8.22 -18.73 6.59
C PRO A 102 -7.61 -17.38 6.18
N GLN A 103 -7.12 -17.22 4.95
CA GLN A 103 -6.40 -16.03 4.49
C GLN A 103 -7.25 -14.77 4.58
N ARG A 104 -8.53 -14.85 4.24
CA ARG A 104 -9.50 -13.77 4.37
C ARG A 104 -9.56 -13.21 5.79
N THR A 105 -9.61 -14.10 6.78
CA THR A 105 -9.62 -13.68 8.20
C THR A 105 -8.28 -13.05 8.58
N HIS A 106 -7.15 -13.58 8.13
CA HIS A 106 -5.83 -13.00 8.40
C HIS A 106 -5.70 -11.60 7.77
N ALA A 107 -6.11 -11.43 6.53
CA ALA A 107 -6.11 -10.13 5.86
C ALA A 107 -7.03 -9.12 6.56
N ALA A 108 -8.21 -9.55 7.00
CA ALA A 108 -9.13 -8.70 7.73
C ALA A 108 -8.56 -8.27 9.09
N ARG A 109 -7.89 -9.18 9.80
CA ARG A 109 -7.23 -8.91 11.07
C ARG A 109 -6.15 -7.85 10.92
N MET A 110 -5.30 -8.02 9.92
CA MET A 110 -4.22 -7.09 9.66
C MET A 110 -4.74 -5.70 9.25
N LEU A 111 -5.68 -5.63 8.30
CA LEU A 111 -6.26 -4.36 7.87
C LEU A 111 -6.96 -3.64 9.03
N GLY A 112 -7.77 -4.38 9.82
CA GLY A 112 -8.45 -3.84 10.98
C GLY A 112 -7.49 -3.29 12.03
N LYS A 113 -6.44 -4.06 12.36
CA LYS A 113 -5.39 -3.64 13.29
C LYS A 113 -4.68 -2.38 12.79
N LYS A 114 -4.20 -2.36 11.55
CA LYS A 114 -3.49 -1.21 10.97
C LYS A 114 -4.36 0.06 10.90
N LEU A 115 -5.64 -0.07 10.57
CA LEU A 115 -6.55 1.08 10.58
C LEU A 115 -6.75 1.61 11.99
N PHE A 116 -6.90 0.75 12.99
CA PHE A 116 -7.02 1.18 14.37
C PHE A 116 -5.74 1.87 14.86
N GLU A 117 -4.57 1.26 14.64
CA GLU A 117 -3.27 1.82 15.03
C GLU A 117 -3.01 3.18 14.38
N HIS A 118 -3.41 3.34 13.13
CA HIS A 118 -3.24 4.62 12.42
C HIS A 118 -4.03 5.79 13.04
N PHE A 119 -5.20 5.51 13.59
CA PHE A 119 -6.10 6.57 14.07
C PHE A 119 -6.18 6.67 15.61
N ALA A 120 -5.80 5.64 16.35
CA ALA A 120 -5.95 5.60 17.80
C ALA A 120 -4.62 5.48 18.54
N TYR A 121 -4.04 4.30 18.62
CA TYR A 121 -2.76 4.04 19.29
C TYR A 121 -2.16 2.73 18.80
N GLU A 122 -0.85 2.63 18.93
CA GLU A 122 -0.08 1.44 18.56
C GLU A 122 -0.31 0.29 19.55
N ASP A 123 -0.18 -0.93 19.05
CA ASP A 123 -0.29 -2.18 19.78
C ASP A 123 -1.59 -2.30 20.64
N PRO A 124 -2.76 -2.32 19.97
CA PRO A 124 -4.03 -2.48 20.65
C PRO A 124 -4.17 -3.88 21.28
N GLU A 125 -4.98 -3.98 22.33
CA GLU A 125 -5.31 -5.24 22.96
C GLU A 125 -6.00 -6.20 21.99
N GLU A 126 -5.82 -7.51 22.21
CA GLU A 126 -6.37 -8.54 21.34
C GLU A 126 -7.88 -8.40 21.10
N SER A 127 -8.63 -8.04 22.14
CA SER A 127 -10.07 -7.80 22.05
C SER A 127 -10.44 -6.71 21.04
N VAL A 128 -9.62 -5.66 20.94
CA VAL A 128 -9.79 -4.57 19.95
C VAL A 128 -9.48 -5.08 18.54
N VAL A 129 -8.41 -5.85 18.41
CA VAL A 129 -8.02 -6.45 17.12
C VAL A 129 -9.11 -7.40 16.62
N GLU A 130 -9.65 -8.25 17.51
CA GLU A 130 -10.76 -9.15 17.17
C GLU A 130 -12.02 -8.37 16.75
N HIS A 131 -12.36 -7.31 17.49
CA HIS A 131 -13.47 -6.43 17.13
C HIS A 131 -13.28 -5.83 15.74
N MET A 132 -12.11 -5.25 15.46
CA MET A 132 -11.81 -4.65 14.16
C MET A 132 -11.74 -5.68 13.03
N THR A 133 -11.33 -6.91 13.32
CA THR A 133 -11.39 -8.03 12.39
C THR A 133 -12.84 -8.32 12.00
N ALA A 134 -13.72 -8.46 12.99
CA ALA A 134 -15.14 -8.69 12.76
C ALA A 134 -15.80 -7.55 11.97
N VAL A 135 -15.44 -6.29 12.26
CA VAL A 135 -15.88 -5.10 11.52
C VAL A 135 -15.43 -5.17 10.06
N THR A 136 -14.17 -5.53 9.82
CA THR A 136 -13.59 -5.62 8.48
C THR A 136 -14.28 -6.70 7.64
N LEU A 137 -14.50 -7.88 8.22
CA LEU A 137 -15.21 -8.99 7.55
C LEU A 137 -16.67 -8.62 7.26
N ARG A 138 -17.38 -8.02 8.23
CA ARG A 138 -18.76 -7.58 8.07
C ARG A 138 -18.95 -6.60 6.92
N HIS A 139 -18.01 -5.70 6.73
CA HIS A 139 -18.04 -4.70 5.67
C HIS A 139 -17.31 -5.11 4.38
N ASN A 140 -16.91 -6.38 4.28
CA ASN A 140 -16.26 -6.93 3.09
C ASN A 140 -15.11 -6.03 2.58
N PHE A 141 -14.19 -5.66 3.49
CA PHE A 141 -13.01 -4.81 3.20
C PHE A 141 -13.35 -3.41 2.66
N ASN A 142 -14.57 -2.94 2.80
CA ASN A 142 -14.93 -1.57 2.43
C ASN A 142 -14.39 -0.59 3.46
N VAL A 143 -13.25 0.02 3.17
CA VAL A 143 -12.52 0.91 4.08
C VAL A 143 -13.40 2.06 4.59
N LYS A 144 -14.26 2.64 3.76
CA LYS A 144 -15.17 3.71 4.17
C LYS A 144 -16.12 3.26 5.30
N LEU A 145 -16.67 2.06 5.18
CA LEU A 145 -17.60 1.52 6.18
C LEU A 145 -16.85 1.07 7.44
N ILE A 146 -15.64 0.52 7.29
CA ILE A 146 -14.77 0.16 8.41
C ILE A 146 -14.40 1.41 9.22
N LEU A 147 -13.97 2.48 8.58
CA LEU A 147 -13.65 3.75 9.24
C LEU A 147 -14.89 4.38 9.91
N ARG A 148 -16.06 4.28 9.28
CA ARG A 148 -17.30 4.73 9.91
C ARG A 148 -17.58 3.97 11.19
N ASP A 149 -17.42 2.65 11.22
CA ASP A 149 -17.59 1.86 12.42
C ASP A 149 -16.52 2.17 13.47
N LEU A 150 -15.27 2.32 13.06
CA LEU A 150 -14.16 2.74 13.92
C LEU A 150 -14.51 4.03 14.67
N PHE A 151 -14.97 5.06 13.96
CA PHE A 151 -15.23 6.37 14.54
C PHE A 151 -16.58 6.49 15.27
N LEU A 152 -17.56 5.66 14.96
CA LEU A 152 -18.89 5.79 15.56
C LEU A 152 -19.22 4.70 16.58
N ASN A 153 -18.66 3.51 16.43
CA ASN A 153 -19.11 2.33 17.15
C ASN A 153 -18.01 1.67 18.00
N THR A 154 -16.73 2.04 17.82
CA THR A 154 -15.62 1.44 18.55
C THR A 154 -15.32 2.27 19.80
N LYS A 155 -15.72 1.76 20.97
CA LYS A 155 -15.55 2.46 22.27
C LYS A 155 -14.09 2.76 22.58
N GLU A 156 -13.18 1.84 22.23
CA GLU A 156 -11.74 1.98 22.50
C GLU A 156 -11.11 3.15 21.78
N PHE A 157 -11.70 3.58 20.65
CA PHE A 157 -11.26 4.79 19.95
C PHE A 157 -11.41 6.06 20.80
N TYR A 158 -12.35 6.08 21.74
CA TYR A 158 -12.62 7.19 22.67
C TYR A 158 -12.11 6.93 24.09
N SER A 159 -11.29 5.91 24.29
CA SER A 159 -10.68 5.61 25.57
C SER A 159 -9.64 6.67 25.97
N GLU A 160 -9.37 6.79 27.27
CA GLU A 160 -8.29 7.66 27.76
C GLU A 160 -6.92 7.28 27.13
N ARG A 161 -6.72 5.99 26.88
CA ARG A 161 -5.52 5.48 26.23
C ARG A 161 -5.36 6.02 24.79
N ALA A 162 -6.47 6.21 24.06
CA ALA A 162 -6.46 6.74 22.71
C ALA A 162 -6.25 8.26 22.66
N MET A 163 -6.59 8.96 23.75
CA MET A 163 -6.44 10.40 23.80
C MET A 163 -4.97 10.80 23.86
N GLN A 164 -4.51 11.57 22.86
CA GLN A 164 -3.13 12.06 22.77
C GLN A 164 -2.05 10.97 22.63
N ALA A 165 -2.44 9.75 22.25
CA ALA A 165 -1.54 8.63 22.10
C ALA A 165 -0.67 8.72 20.83
N LEU A 166 -1.19 9.35 19.77
CA LEU A 166 -0.47 9.46 18.51
C LEU A 166 0.57 10.58 18.54
N VAL A 167 1.82 10.20 18.33
CA VAL A 167 2.91 11.15 18.10
C VAL A 167 2.80 11.69 16.68
N LYS A 168 2.84 13.01 16.53
CA LYS A 168 2.81 13.63 15.21
C LYS A 168 4.09 13.31 14.44
N TRP A 169 3.93 12.77 13.26
CA TRP A 169 5.05 12.58 12.34
C TRP A 169 5.69 13.93 11.98
N PRO A 170 6.98 13.95 11.66
CA PRO A 170 7.72 15.19 11.39
C PRO A 170 7.00 16.12 10.42
N VAL A 171 6.50 15.62 9.30
CA VAL A 171 5.73 16.42 8.33
C VAL A 171 4.45 16.98 8.94
N HIS A 172 3.69 16.13 9.65
CA HIS A 172 2.45 16.55 10.31
C HIS A 172 2.73 17.60 11.39
N TYR A 173 3.79 17.41 12.17
CA TYR A 173 4.19 18.35 13.20
C TYR A 173 4.52 19.73 12.61
N ILE A 174 5.39 19.78 11.59
CA ILE A 174 5.79 21.03 10.93
C ILE A 174 4.59 21.73 10.29
N VAL A 175 3.80 21.01 9.50
CA VAL A 175 2.65 21.61 8.79
C VAL A 175 1.58 22.08 9.76
N SER A 176 1.23 21.30 10.78
CA SER A 176 0.20 21.69 11.77
C SER A 176 0.65 22.89 12.62
N THR A 177 1.91 22.90 13.04
CA THR A 177 2.47 24.02 13.82
C THR A 177 2.53 25.30 13.01
N THR A 178 2.96 25.22 11.75
CA THR A 178 3.01 26.37 10.84
C THR A 178 1.62 26.93 10.60
N ARG A 179 0.62 26.07 10.41
CA ARG A 179 -0.78 26.49 10.27
C ARG A 179 -1.34 27.12 11.53
N LEU A 180 -1.08 26.52 12.68
CA LEU A 180 -1.53 27.05 13.98
C LEU A 180 -0.97 28.42 14.27
N LEU A 181 0.31 28.65 13.97
CA LEU A 181 0.99 29.93 14.16
C LEU A 181 0.69 30.93 13.03
N GLN A 182 -0.13 30.57 12.06
CA GLN A 182 -0.39 31.38 10.84
C GLN A 182 0.91 31.85 10.15
N ALA A 183 1.99 31.09 10.33
CA ALA A 183 3.27 31.39 9.74
C ALA A 183 3.24 31.12 8.24
N THR A 184 3.68 32.07 7.45
CA THR A 184 3.81 31.88 6.00
C THR A 184 5.03 31.01 5.72
N ILE A 185 4.83 29.81 5.19
CA ILE A 185 5.91 29.03 4.59
C ILE A 185 6.28 29.75 3.30
N LEU A 186 7.30 30.62 3.38
CA LEU A 186 7.82 31.26 2.17
C LEU A 186 8.56 30.21 1.35
N THR A 187 7.84 29.59 0.43
CA THR A 187 8.43 28.85 -0.69
C THR A 187 9.09 29.87 -1.62
N ARG A 188 10.29 30.26 -1.31
CA ARG A 188 11.09 31.06 -2.24
C ARG A 188 11.71 30.10 -3.25
N GLY A 189 11.28 30.28 -4.49
CA GLY A 189 11.58 29.62 -5.73
C GLY A 189 12.70 28.55 -5.80
N LEU A 190 12.48 27.62 -6.67
CA LEU A 190 13.34 26.47 -6.98
C LEU A 190 14.78 26.83 -7.43
N ASN A 191 15.16 28.11 -7.43
CA ASN A 191 16.44 28.62 -7.90
C ASN A 191 17.14 29.46 -6.82
N GLY A 192 17.74 28.77 -5.82
CA GLY A 192 18.76 29.35 -4.96
C GLY A 192 18.34 29.76 -3.56
N GLY A 193 18.88 29.09 -2.58
CA GLY A 193 19.15 29.60 -1.24
C GLY A 193 17.98 30.16 -0.43
N GLY A 194 16.80 29.57 -0.50
CA GLY A 194 15.64 30.07 0.19
C GLY A 194 15.16 29.21 1.35
N ARG A 195 14.34 29.78 2.20
CA ARG A 195 13.78 29.18 3.43
C ARG A 195 13.09 27.81 3.26
N GLY A 196 12.74 27.39 2.03
CA GLY A 196 12.25 26.05 1.73
C GLY A 196 13.29 24.93 1.93
N GLN A 197 14.59 25.24 1.73
CA GLN A 197 15.66 24.28 2.04
C GLN A 197 15.82 24.06 3.55
N ALA A 198 15.59 25.08 4.35
CA ALA A 198 15.70 24.94 5.82
C ALA A 198 14.62 23.99 6.38
N GLN A 199 13.45 23.92 5.78
CA GLN A 199 12.39 22.98 6.20
C GLN A 199 12.66 21.56 5.70
N GLN A 200 13.19 21.41 4.49
CA GLN A 200 13.59 20.11 3.97
C GLN A 200 14.74 19.55 4.81
N THR A 201 15.75 20.34 5.12
CA THR A 201 16.86 19.94 6.02
C THR A 201 16.37 19.63 7.43
N THR A 202 15.34 20.31 7.92
CA THR A 202 14.74 20.01 9.23
C THR A 202 14.00 18.67 9.20
N LEU A 203 13.23 18.38 8.15
CA LEU A 203 12.58 17.09 7.95
C LEU A 203 13.59 15.96 7.80
N ASP A 204 14.65 16.19 7.05
CA ASP A 204 15.76 15.23 6.90
C ASP A 204 16.45 14.95 8.25
N ALA A 205 16.69 16.00 9.05
CA ALA A 205 17.26 15.87 10.39
C ALA A 205 16.31 15.16 11.38
N MET A 206 14.99 15.21 11.13
CA MET A 206 13.97 14.46 11.87
C MET A 206 13.76 13.05 11.32
N GLY A 207 14.56 12.60 10.35
CA GLY A 207 14.49 11.26 9.77
C GLY A 207 13.39 11.08 8.72
N MET A 208 12.75 12.16 8.23
CA MET A 208 11.66 12.06 7.26
C MET A 208 11.91 12.97 6.04
N ALA A 209 12.83 12.56 5.17
CA ALA A 209 13.01 13.21 3.87
C ALA A 209 11.79 13.03 2.98
N LEU A 210 11.10 14.12 2.61
CA LEU A 210 9.91 14.04 1.75
C LEU A 210 10.23 13.35 0.42
N LEU A 211 9.40 12.39 0.03
CA LEU A 211 9.50 11.61 -1.21
C LEU A 211 10.79 10.77 -1.33
N ASN A 212 11.55 10.66 -0.25
CA ASN A 212 12.78 9.88 -0.22
C ASN A 212 12.84 9.02 1.05
N PRO A 213 12.00 7.97 1.17
CA PRO A 213 12.05 7.06 2.30
C PRO A 213 13.39 6.33 2.36
N PRO A 214 13.87 5.94 3.55
CA PRO A 214 15.17 5.27 3.73
C PRO A 214 15.21 3.91 3.05
N ASP A 215 14.06 3.25 2.95
CA ASP A 215 13.92 1.95 2.30
C ASP A 215 12.52 1.78 1.68
N VAL A 216 12.26 0.58 1.17
CA VAL A 216 10.99 0.23 0.50
C VAL A 216 9.82 0.09 1.48
N PHE A 217 10.07 0.00 2.78
CA PHE A 217 9.03 -0.03 3.81
C PHE A 217 8.56 1.38 4.22
N GLY A 218 9.21 2.40 3.73
CA GLY A 218 8.87 3.79 4.02
C GLY A 218 9.73 4.41 5.12
N TRP A 219 9.11 5.23 5.96
CA TRP A 219 9.73 5.80 7.15
C TRP A 219 9.34 4.97 8.37
N PRO A 220 10.26 4.77 9.33
CA PRO A 220 9.99 4.03 10.56
C PRO A 220 8.94 4.70 11.44
#